data_4bb682634cbe48c69ca2a45e930c1eff
#
_entry.id   4bb682634cbe48c69ca2a45e930c1eff
#
_cell.length_a   1.000
_cell.length_b   1.000
_cell.length_c   1.000
_cell.angle_alpha   90.00
_cell.angle_beta   90.00
_cell.angle_gamma   90.00
#
_symmetry.space_group_name_H-M   'P 1'
#
loop_
_entity.id
_entity.type
_entity.pdbx_description
1 polymer ?
#
loop_
_entity_poly.entity_id
_entity_poly.type
_entity_poly.pdbx_seq_one_letter_code
_entity_poly.pdbx_strand_id
1 'polypeptide(L)'
;MGLTFYALVTLAPTLIFWAALKVPAAVAARRRRRPVGPPPRPPIEDLVADLRRLRRNLCSGASGSRVRRVALQSAYDDVLLEVCEAVGVDTARLAATPEQGSERAFARLVAEADLESSGIELDPAGGGRAAA
;
A
#
# COMPACT_ATOMS: atom_id res chain seq x y z
N MET A 1 35.18 28.59 18.06
CA MET A 1 34.52 27.25 18.11
C MET A 1 33.00 27.33 18.29
N GLY A 2 32.44 28.42 18.88
CA GLY A 2 30.98 28.53 19.10
C GLY A 2 30.12 28.86 17.87
N LEU A 3 30.63 29.69 16.95
CA LEU A 3 29.85 30.14 15.79
C LEU A 3 29.52 29.02 14.79
N THR A 4 30.46 28.10 14.61
CA THR A 4 30.24 26.92 13.72
C THR A 4 29.23 25.94 14.28
N PHE A 5 29.17 25.80 15.62
CA PHE A 5 28.19 24.94 16.27
C PHE A 5 26.77 25.52 16.16
N TYR A 6 26.62 26.84 16.36
CA TYR A 6 25.30 27.50 16.17
C TYR A 6 24.82 27.44 14.72
N ALA A 7 25.72 27.62 13.74
CA ALA A 7 25.35 27.49 12.33
C ALA A 7 24.91 26.06 11.97
N LEU A 8 25.53 25.04 12.54
CA LEU A 8 25.18 23.64 12.30
C LEU A 8 23.81 23.29 12.90
N VAL A 9 23.51 23.79 14.11
CA VAL A 9 22.24 23.53 14.81
C VAL A 9 21.07 24.24 14.12
N THR A 10 21.28 25.40 13.52
CA THR A 10 20.23 26.14 12.80
C THR A 10 20.01 25.65 11.38
N LEU A 11 21.02 25.09 10.70
CA LEU A 11 20.90 24.56 9.34
C LEU A 11 20.36 23.11 9.30
N ALA A 12 20.58 22.32 10.36
CA ALA A 12 20.15 20.93 10.40
C ALA A 12 18.62 20.75 10.21
N PRO A 13 17.73 21.47 10.94
CA PRO A 13 16.28 21.30 10.76
C PRO A 13 15.80 21.73 9.36
N THR A 14 16.44 22.75 8.77
CA THR A 14 16.07 23.23 7.43
C THR A 14 16.46 22.22 6.35
N LEU A 15 17.61 21.58 6.47
CA LEU A 15 18.05 20.53 5.54
C LEU A 15 17.21 19.27 5.68
N ILE A 16 16.84 18.89 6.90
CA ILE A 16 15.94 17.73 7.15
C ILE A 16 14.56 17.99 6.57
N PHE A 17 14.02 19.20 6.76
CA PHE A 17 12.73 19.58 6.20
C PHE A 17 12.78 19.60 4.66
N TRP A 18 13.85 20.13 4.08
CA TRP A 18 14.04 20.16 2.63
C TRP A 18 14.22 18.76 2.02
N ALA A 19 14.93 17.88 2.69
CA ALA A 19 15.06 16.48 2.33
C ALA A 19 13.72 15.74 2.41
N ALA A 20 12.94 15.99 3.47
CA ALA A 20 11.62 15.39 3.65
C ALA A 20 10.61 15.83 2.56
N LEU A 21 10.69 17.07 2.07
CA LEU A 21 9.88 17.53 0.94
C LEU A 21 10.34 16.95 -0.39
N LYS A 22 11.63 16.64 -0.56
CA LYS A 22 12.19 16.10 -1.81
C LYS A 22 11.99 14.59 -1.95
N VAL A 23 11.86 13.85 -0.85
CA VAL A 23 11.66 12.40 -0.86
C VAL A 23 10.40 11.98 -1.63
N PRO A 24 9.20 12.57 -1.42
CA PRO A 24 8.03 12.21 -2.21
C PRO A 24 8.17 12.58 -3.69
N ALA A 25 8.84 13.70 -4.00
CA ALA A 25 9.11 14.09 -5.38
C ALA A 25 10.12 13.14 -6.07
N ALA A 26 11.13 12.67 -5.35
CA ALA A 26 12.10 11.71 -5.87
C ALA A 26 11.49 10.32 -6.08
N VAL A 27 10.59 9.88 -5.19
CA VAL A 27 9.82 8.64 -5.34
C VAL A 27 8.85 8.74 -6.52
N ALA A 28 8.15 9.86 -6.66
CA ALA A 28 7.28 10.12 -7.81
C ALA A 28 8.07 10.23 -9.12
N ALA A 29 9.25 10.85 -9.11
CA ALA A 29 10.14 10.93 -10.26
C ALA A 29 10.74 9.56 -10.62
N ARG A 30 11.02 8.70 -9.63
CA ARG A 30 11.47 7.32 -9.86
C ARG A 30 10.35 6.45 -10.45
N ARG A 31 9.10 6.66 -10.05
CA ARG A 31 7.92 6.06 -10.72
C ARG A 31 7.76 6.57 -12.16
N ARG A 32 8.04 7.85 -12.44
CA ARG A 32 7.98 8.44 -13.79
C ARG A 32 9.14 8.06 -14.70
N ARG A 33 10.28 7.59 -14.18
CA ARG A 33 11.44 7.11 -14.94
C ARG A 33 11.36 5.63 -15.33
N ARG A 34 10.21 4.96 -15.11
CA ARG A 34 9.96 3.69 -15.77
C ARG A 34 9.90 3.93 -17.28
N PRO A 35 10.55 3.08 -18.11
CA PRO A 35 10.61 3.27 -19.56
C PRO A 35 9.20 3.42 -20.12
N VAL A 36 9.09 4.30 -21.14
CA VAL A 36 7.87 4.64 -21.88
C VAL A 36 7.46 3.44 -22.73
N GLY A 37 6.84 2.51 -22.11
CA GLY A 37 6.03 1.42 -22.59
C GLY A 37 5.11 1.06 -21.43
N PRO A 38 3.86 0.63 -21.62
CA PRO A 38 3.11 0.07 -20.51
C PRO A 38 4.00 -1.03 -19.90
N PRO A 39 4.40 -0.94 -18.62
CA PRO A 39 5.20 -1.98 -18.01
C PRO A 39 4.41 -3.28 -18.22
N PRO A 40 5.07 -4.39 -18.59
CA PRO A 40 4.39 -5.66 -18.63
C PRO A 40 3.68 -5.82 -17.30
N ARG A 41 2.35 -6.00 -17.31
CA ARG A 41 1.60 -6.23 -16.08
C ARG A 41 2.29 -7.37 -15.35
N PRO A 42 2.63 -7.20 -14.06
CA PRO A 42 3.21 -8.30 -13.31
C PRO A 42 2.25 -9.51 -13.41
N PRO A 43 2.77 -10.73 -13.45
CA PRO A 43 1.96 -11.93 -13.40
C PRO A 43 0.98 -11.86 -12.24
N ILE A 44 -0.24 -12.37 -12.42
CA ILE A 44 -1.28 -12.32 -11.39
C ILE A 44 -0.82 -13.00 -10.09
N GLU A 45 0.02 -14.01 -10.22
CA GLU A 45 0.60 -14.75 -9.08
C GLU A 45 1.45 -13.83 -8.19
N ASP A 46 2.23 -12.94 -8.80
CA ASP A 46 3.06 -11.97 -8.07
C ASP A 46 2.20 -10.92 -7.37
N LEU A 47 1.14 -10.44 -8.02
CA LEU A 47 0.18 -9.51 -7.43
C LEU A 47 -0.54 -10.14 -6.23
N VAL A 48 -1.00 -11.38 -6.35
CA VAL A 48 -1.66 -12.12 -5.26
C VAL A 48 -0.68 -12.41 -4.12
N ALA A 49 0.57 -12.74 -4.42
CA ALA A 49 1.61 -12.94 -3.41
C ALA A 49 1.90 -11.65 -2.62
N ASP A 50 1.99 -10.51 -3.32
CA ASP A 50 2.16 -9.19 -2.68
C ASP A 50 0.95 -8.80 -1.85
N LEU A 51 -0.27 -9.03 -2.33
CA LEU A 51 -1.50 -8.77 -1.59
C LEU A 51 -1.54 -9.56 -0.26
N ARG A 52 -1.23 -10.86 -0.31
CA ARG A 52 -1.13 -11.71 0.88
C ARG A 52 -0.05 -11.25 1.85
N ARG A 53 1.10 -10.81 1.34
CA ARG A 53 2.19 -10.26 2.15
C ARG A 53 1.77 -8.98 2.87
N LEU A 54 1.13 -8.05 2.17
CA LEU A 54 0.64 -6.80 2.75
C LEU A 54 -0.45 -7.06 3.80
N ARG A 55 -1.39 -7.98 3.53
CA ARG A 55 -2.42 -8.41 4.49
C ARG A 55 -1.80 -8.95 5.78
N ARG A 56 -0.84 -9.87 5.69
CA ARG A 56 -0.13 -10.39 6.88
C ARG A 56 0.54 -9.27 7.68
N ASN A 57 1.16 -8.30 7.02
CA ASN A 57 1.79 -7.16 7.68
C ASN A 57 0.76 -6.26 8.38
N LEU A 58 -0.43 -6.08 7.81
CA LEU A 58 -1.54 -5.34 8.45
C LEU A 58 -2.06 -6.07 9.68
N CYS A 59 -2.26 -7.39 9.59
CA CYS A 59 -2.79 -8.22 10.68
C CYS A 59 -1.77 -8.42 11.82
N SER A 60 -0.47 -8.47 11.52
CA SER A 60 0.58 -8.69 12.52
C SER A 60 0.78 -7.52 13.50
N GLY A 61 0.13 -6.38 13.26
CA GLY A 61 0.28 -5.19 14.11
C GLY A 61 1.69 -4.60 14.13
N ALA A 62 2.60 -5.10 13.28
CA ALA A 62 4.01 -4.67 13.21
C ALA A 62 4.20 -3.21 12.76
N SER A 63 3.11 -2.51 12.49
CA SER A 63 3.11 -1.09 12.12
C SER A 63 3.24 -0.22 13.37
N GLY A 64 4.47 -0.02 13.85
CA GLY A 64 4.75 0.71 15.08
C GLY A 64 4.34 2.20 15.08
N SER A 65 4.00 2.80 13.93
CA SER A 65 3.50 4.17 13.84
C SER A 65 2.22 4.27 13.02
N ARG A 66 1.37 5.25 13.37
CA ARG A 66 0.13 5.54 12.62
C ARG A 66 0.40 5.81 11.13
N VAL A 67 1.46 6.58 10.84
CA VAL A 67 1.85 6.93 9.46
C VAL A 67 2.18 5.67 8.67
N ARG A 68 2.96 4.76 9.25
CA ARG A 68 3.31 3.50 8.59
C ARG A 68 2.09 2.63 8.35
N ARG A 69 1.14 2.59 9.30
CA ARG A 69 -0.11 1.84 9.14
C ARG A 69 -0.95 2.39 7.98
N VAL A 70 -1.12 3.71 7.90
CA VAL A 70 -1.85 4.37 6.81
C VAL A 70 -1.18 4.07 5.47
N ALA A 71 0.14 4.23 5.37
CA ALA A 71 0.89 3.92 4.15
C ALA A 71 0.75 2.44 3.72
N LEU A 72 0.75 1.53 4.70
CA LEU A 72 0.56 0.10 4.44
C LEU A 72 -0.88 -0.21 3.97
N GLN A 73 -1.89 0.46 4.53
CA GLN A 73 -3.28 0.35 4.09
C GLN A 73 -3.46 0.86 2.67
N SER A 74 -2.90 2.04 2.33
CA SER A 74 -2.96 2.56 0.96
C SER A 74 -2.27 1.61 -0.03
N ALA A 75 -1.09 1.09 0.32
CA ALA A 75 -0.39 0.13 -0.53
C ALA A 75 -1.18 -1.18 -0.72
N TYR A 76 -1.88 -1.63 0.32
CA TYR A 76 -2.77 -2.79 0.24
C TYR A 76 -3.95 -2.54 -0.69
N ASP A 77 -4.61 -1.37 -0.57
CA ASP A 77 -5.72 -1.00 -1.42
C ASP A 77 -5.31 -0.90 -2.90
N ASP A 78 -4.13 -0.33 -3.18
CA ASP A 78 -3.61 -0.21 -4.55
C ASP A 78 -3.43 -1.60 -5.19
N VAL A 79 -2.81 -2.54 -4.47
CA VAL A 79 -2.61 -3.91 -4.97
C VAL A 79 -3.92 -4.67 -5.07
N LEU A 80 -4.86 -4.48 -4.12
CA LEU A 80 -6.19 -5.08 -4.17
C LEU A 80 -6.95 -4.64 -5.42
N LEU A 81 -6.92 -3.34 -5.75
CA LEU A 81 -7.53 -2.82 -6.98
C LEU A 81 -6.90 -3.44 -8.24
N GLU A 82 -5.56 -3.57 -8.28
CA GLU A 82 -4.87 -4.19 -9.42
C GLU A 82 -5.24 -5.67 -9.60
N VAL A 83 -5.34 -6.42 -8.50
CA VAL A 83 -5.76 -7.84 -8.54
C VAL A 83 -7.21 -7.97 -8.99
N CYS A 84 -8.12 -7.20 -8.41
CA CYS A 84 -9.54 -7.20 -8.78
C CYS A 84 -9.73 -6.86 -10.27
N GLU A 85 -9.02 -5.84 -10.77
CA GLU A 85 -9.03 -5.49 -12.19
C GLU A 85 -8.53 -6.64 -13.08
N ALA A 86 -7.49 -7.36 -12.64
CA ALA A 86 -6.92 -8.47 -13.41
C ALA A 86 -7.88 -9.66 -13.52
N VAL A 87 -8.75 -9.88 -12.53
CA VAL A 87 -9.75 -10.99 -12.52
C VAL A 87 -11.16 -10.54 -12.90
N GLY A 88 -11.37 -9.25 -13.17
CA GLY A 88 -12.66 -8.71 -13.58
C GLY A 88 -13.67 -8.51 -12.45
N VAL A 89 -13.22 -8.38 -11.21
CA VAL A 89 -14.04 -8.04 -10.03
C VAL A 89 -14.32 -6.55 -10.01
N ASP A 90 -15.58 -6.15 -9.77
CA ASP A 90 -15.97 -4.73 -9.70
C ASP A 90 -15.41 -4.05 -8.46
N THR A 91 -14.67 -2.99 -8.67
CA THR A 91 -14.03 -2.17 -7.63
C THR A 91 -14.54 -0.73 -7.58
N ALA A 92 -15.60 -0.40 -8.32
CA ALA A 92 -16.11 0.97 -8.44
C ALA A 92 -16.39 1.61 -7.07
N ARG A 93 -16.93 0.84 -6.12
CA ARG A 93 -17.17 1.30 -4.76
C ARG A 93 -15.87 1.63 -4.03
N LEU A 94 -14.86 0.76 -4.10
CA LEU A 94 -13.57 1.00 -3.44
C LEU A 94 -12.84 2.19 -4.06
N ALA A 95 -12.87 2.33 -5.38
CA ALA A 95 -12.27 3.44 -6.10
C ALA A 95 -12.93 4.79 -5.80
N ALA A 96 -14.25 4.81 -5.56
CA ALA A 96 -15.02 6.03 -5.31
C ALA A 96 -14.97 6.50 -3.85
N THR A 97 -14.55 5.66 -2.89
CA THR A 97 -14.50 6.04 -1.47
C THR A 97 -13.24 6.83 -1.14
N PRO A 98 -13.30 7.79 -0.17
CA PRO A 98 -12.12 8.47 0.34
C PRO A 98 -11.07 7.48 0.85
N GLU A 99 -9.79 7.85 0.77
CA GLU A 99 -8.68 6.94 1.13
C GLU A 99 -8.70 6.45 2.58
N GLN A 100 -9.43 7.12 3.46
CA GLN A 100 -9.51 6.78 4.88
C GLN A 100 -10.95 6.83 5.39
N GLY A 101 -11.24 6.04 6.42
CA GLY A 101 -12.52 6.02 7.09
C GLY A 101 -13.21 4.65 7.08
N SER A 102 -14.36 4.59 7.75
CA SER A 102 -15.15 3.35 7.86
C SER A 102 -15.74 2.91 6.53
N GLU A 103 -16.10 3.85 5.66
CA GLU A 103 -16.62 3.54 4.32
C GLU A 103 -15.57 2.86 3.45
N ARG A 104 -14.32 3.36 3.51
CA ARG A 104 -13.18 2.72 2.83
C ARG A 104 -12.92 1.31 3.35
N ALA A 105 -12.97 1.14 4.68
CA ALA A 105 -12.79 -0.17 5.31
C ALA A 105 -13.88 -1.16 4.89
N PHE A 106 -15.14 -0.70 4.82
CA PHE A 106 -16.25 -1.54 4.36
C PHE A 106 -16.13 -1.88 2.87
N ALA A 107 -15.81 -0.89 2.02
CA ALA A 107 -15.63 -1.13 0.59
C ALA A 107 -14.49 -2.12 0.31
N ARG A 108 -13.42 -2.09 1.11
CA ARG A 108 -12.33 -3.06 1.06
C ARG A 108 -12.80 -4.47 1.39
N LEU A 109 -13.57 -4.64 2.47
CA LEU A 109 -14.12 -5.95 2.85
C LEU A 109 -15.02 -6.54 1.77
N VAL A 110 -15.81 -5.71 1.10
CA VAL A 110 -16.65 -6.16 -0.03
C VAL A 110 -15.77 -6.64 -1.19
N ALA A 111 -14.76 -5.84 -1.58
CA ALA A 111 -13.84 -6.21 -2.64
C ALA A 111 -13.04 -7.49 -2.32
N GLU A 112 -12.63 -7.69 -1.06
CA GLU A 112 -11.99 -8.92 -0.59
C GLU A 112 -12.93 -10.13 -0.72
N ALA A 113 -14.20 -9.98 -0.28
CA ALA A 113 -15.19 -11.06 -0.38
C ALA A 113 -15.51 -11.43 -1.85
N ASP A 114 -15.62 -10.44 -2.72
CA ASP A 114 -15.85 -10.66 -4.14
C ASP A 114 -14.63 -11.34 -4.80
N LEU A 115 -13.42 -10.95 -4.39
CA LEU A 115 -12.19 -11.59 -4.85
C LEU A 115 -12.08 -13.05 -4.38
N GLU A 116 -12.41 -13.34 -3.12
CA GLU A 116 -12.44 -14.70 -2.59
C GLU A 116 -13.51 -15.54 -3.29
N SER A 117 -14.67 -14.97 -3.62
CA SER A 117 -15.72 -15.65 -4.38
C SER A 117 -15.28 -15.98 -5.83
N SER A 118 -14.34 -15.24 -6.38
CA SER A 118 -13.73 -15.52 -7.68
C SER A 118 -12.66 -16.64 -7.63
N GLY A 119 -12.40 -17.21 -6.45
CA GLY A 119 -11.48 -18.32 -6.23
C GLY A 119 -10.06 -17.93 -5.79
N ILE A 120 -9.83 -16.66 -5.50
CA ILE A 120 -8.52 -16.18 -4.98
C ILE A 120 -8.56 -16.15 -3.46
N GLU A 121 -7.99 -17.16 -2.82
CA GLU A 121 -7.84 -17.19 -1.36
C GLU A 121 -6.85 -16.13 -0.88
N LEU A 122 -7.30 -15.19 -0.05
CA LEU A 122 -6.45 -14.15 0.55
C LEU A 122 -5.70 -14.66 1.77
N ASP A 123 -6.27 -15.63 2.48
CA ASP A 123 -5.66 -16.21 3.68
C ASP A 123 -5.51 -17.74 3.55
N PRO A 124 -4.39 -18.23 2.99
CA PRO A 124 -4.16 -19.67 2.80
C PRO A 124 -4.11 -20.46 4.12
N ALA A 125 -4.03 -19.77 5.28
CA ALA A 125 -4.06 -20.40 6.60
C ALA A 125 -5.50 -20.65 7.13
N GLY A 126 -6.53 -20.04 6.52
CA GLY A 126 -7.94 -20.17 6.95
C GLY A 126 -8.65 -21.39 6.36
N GLY A 127 -8.21 -21.93 5.24
CA GLY A 127 -8.84 -23.06 4.54
C GLY A 127 -8.78 -24.42 5.26
N GLY A 128 -8.02 -24.52 6.34
CA GLY A 128 -7.85 -25.77 7.10
C GLY A 128 -8.79 -25.95 8.31
N ARG A 129 -9.65 -25.01 8.62
CA ARG A 129 -10.47 -25.04 9.84
C ARG A 129 -11.95 -25.35 9.66
N ALA A 130 -12.39 -25.54 8.43
CA ALA A 130 -13.81 -25.84 8.12
C ALA A 130 -14.11 -27.32 7.85
N ALA A 131 -13.17 -28.23 8.10
CA ALA A 131 -13.38 -29.68 7.95
C ALA A 131 -12.88 -30.45 9.19
N ALA A 132 -13.53 -30.29 10.33
CA ALA A 132 -13.45 -31.19 11.48
C ALA A 132 -14.79 -31.18 12.24
#